data_bdc0ed3f87e20efbda9edccc5ddead6f
#
_entry.id   bdc0ed3f87e20efbda9edccc5ddead6f
#
_cell.length_a   1.000
_cell.length_b   1.000
_cell.length_c   1.000
_cell.angle_alpha   90.00
_cell.angle_beta   90.00
_cell.angle_gamma   90.00
#
_symmetry.space_group_name_H-M   'P 1'
#
loop_
_entity.id
_entity.type
_entity.pdbx_description
1 polymer ?
#
loop_
_entity_poly.entity_id
_entity_poly.type
_entity_poly.pdbx_seq_one_letter_code
_entity_poly.pdbx_strand_id
1 'polypeptide(L)'
;MEIDKLYQTLKTIDKPVGNSYNVIKVENSYYGISKEGYITFISESGNQYARPSSQQTKHLFLGTNMKCSLKMDDGLYEGIYNVLVCFESNYEAIISFLQLTNVYSKSRIDSAINIKTFFETLKNLFSNKQQLPLLELQGLFGELYF
;
A
#
# COMPACT_ATOMS: atom_id res chain seq x y z
N MET A 1 -4.45 9.58 -10.97
CA MET A 1 -3.35 8.96 -11.75
C MET A 1 -3.78 7.59 -12.24
N GLU A 2 -3.55 7.28 -13.48
CA GLU A 2 -3.82 5.95 -14.00
C GLU A 2 -2.91 4.92 -13.36
N ILE A 3 -3.45 3.73 -13.13
CA ILE A 3 -2.71 2.66 -12.42
C ILE A 3 -1.50 2.19 -13.23
N ASP A 4 -1.62 2.04 -14.55
CA ASP A 4 -0.48 1.66 -15.39
C ASP A 4 0.64 2.69 -15.34
N LYS A 5 0.28 3.96 -15.35
CA LYS A 5 1.26 5.06 -15.23
C LYS A 5 1.94 5.05 -13.87
N LEU A 6 1.17 4.79 -12.82
CA LEU A 6 1.71 4.65 -11.47
C LEU A 6 2.71 3.50 -11.41
N TYR A 7 2.35 2.34 -11.97
CA TYR A 7 3.24 1.18 -12.01
C TYR A 7 4.54 1.49 -12.74
N GLN A 8 4.46 2.13 -13.91
CA GLN A 8 5.65 2.50 -14.68
C GLN A 8 6.53 3.49 -13.92
N THR A 9 5.92 4.45 -13.23
CA THR A 9 6.66 5.41 -12.40
C THR A 9 7.39 4.70 -11.27
N LEU A 10 6.73 3.76 -10.60
CA LEU A 10 7.33 3.00 -9.49
C LEU A 10 8.51 2.15 -9.93
N LYS A 11 8.53 1.68 -11.16
CA LYS A 11 9.66 0.94 -11.72
C LYS A 11 10.92 1.79 -11.85
N THR A 12 10.77 3.12 -11.93
CA THR A 12 11.91 4.04 -12.09
C THR A 12 12.44 4.57 -10.77
N ILE A 13 11.77 4.29 -9.66
CA ILE A 13 12.18 4.78 -8.35
C ILE A 13 13.40 3.99 -7.86
N ASP A 14 14.40 4.70 -7.35
CA ASP A 14 15.59 4.07 -6.77
C ASP A 14 15.22 3.36 -5.46
N LYS A 15 15.93 2.28 -5.18
CA LYS A 15 15.72 1.53 -3.94
C LYS A 15 16.11 2.39 -2.74
N PRO A 16 15.34 2.31 -1.65
CA PRO A 16 15.63 3.12 -0.47
C PRO A 16 16.88 2.67 0.27
N VAL A 17 17.44 3.59 1.05
CA VAL A 17 18.62 3.36 1.90
C VAL A 17 18.19 3.59 3.36
N GLY A 18 18.57 2.66 4.24
CA GLY A 18 18.27 2.76 5.66
C GLY A 18 16.77 2.59 5.94
N ASN A 19 16.22 3.41 6.83
CA ASN A 19 14.82 3.37 7.23
C ASN A 19 13.96 4.37 6.45
N SER A 20 14.44 4.82 5.30
CA SER A 20 13.70 5.74 4.44
C SER A 20 13.08 4.98 3.27
N TYR A 21 12.02 5.56 2.71
CA TYR A 21 11.40 5.08 1.49
C TYR A 21 11.41 6.20 0.47
N ASN A 22 11.79 5.88 -0.75
CA ASN A 22 11.64 6.80 -1.87
C ASN A 22 10.22 6.65 -2.39
N VAL A 23 9.42 7.71 -2.27
CA VAL A 23 8.00 7.63 -2.53
C VAL A 23 7.51 8.76 -3.43
N ILE A 24 6.34 8.54 -4.02
CA ILE A 24 5.57 9.58 -4.67
C ILE A 24 4.23 9.70 -3.93
N LYS A 25 3.72 10.92 -3.84
CA LYS A 25 2.43 11.17 -3.19
C LYS A 25 1.31 11.03 -4.23
N VAL A 26 0.30 10.24 -3.89
CA VAL A 26 -0.90 10.08 -4.71
C VAL A 26 -2.09 10.32 -3.79
N GLU A 27 -2.73 11.46 -3.95
CA GLU A 27 -3.83 11.93 -3.12
C GLU A 27 -3.44 11.99 -1.64
N ASN A 28 -3.99 11.15 -0.79
CA ASN A 28 -3.74 11.16 0.65
C ASN A 28 -2.73 10.10 1.11
N SER A 29 -2.09 9.44 0.17
CA SER A 29 -1.21 8.32 0.47
C SER A 29 0.05 8.39 -0.36
N TYR A 30 0.96 7.44 -0.12
CA TYR A 30 2.26 7.42 -0.77
C TYR A 30 2.51 6.03 -1.35
N TYR A 31 3.20 5.99 -2.48
CA TYR A 31 3.64 4.74 -3.09
C TYR A 31 5.14 4.79 -3.29
N GLY A 32 5.78 3.66 -3.06
CA GLY A 32 7.21 3.54 -3.26
C GLY A 32 7.60 2.10 -3.43
N ILE A 33 8.89 1.81 -3.22
CA ILE A 33 9.40 0.44 -3.27
C ILE A 33 10.21 0.15 -2.02
N SER A 34 10.19 -1.11 -1.59
CA SER A 34 11.00 -1.59 -0.46
C SER A 34 12.45 -1.77 -0.89
N LYS A 35 13.33 -2.10 0.08
CA LYS A 35 14.74 -2.37 -0.19
C LYS A 35 14.92 -3.50 -1.20
N GLU A 36 14.02 -4.45 -1.21
CA GLU A 36 14.04 -5.59 -2.13
C GLU A 36 13.38 -5.28 -3.48
N GLY A 37 12.81 -4.08 -3.62
CA GLY A 37 12.15 -3.68 -4.86
C GLY A 37 10.67 -3.99 -4.94
N TYR A 38 10.03 -4.35 -3.81
CA TYR A 38 8.60 -4.65 -3.78
C TYR A 38 7.76 -3.37 -3.72
N ILE A 39 6.62 -3.39 -4.39
CA ILE A 39 5.68 -2.26 -4.38
C ILE A 39 5.14 -2.05 -2.96
N THR A 40 5.18 -0.82 -2.50
CA THR A 40 4.83 -0.45 -1.14
C THR A 40 3.82 0.69 -1.13
N PHE A 41 2.76 0.53 -0.33
CA PHE A 41 1.74 1.55 -0.09
C PHE A 41 1.90 2.06 1.33
N ILE A 42 1.93 3.38 1.51
CA ILE A 42 2.17 4.01 2.81
C ILE A 42 1.09 5.05 3.08
N SER A 43 0.56 5.03 4.29
CA SER A 43 -0.42 6.02 4.74
C SER A 43 -0.05 6.52 6.13
N GLU A 44 -0.48 7.73 6.46
CA GLU A 44 -0.25 8.28 7.79
C GLU A 44 -1.03 7.47 8.83
N SER A 45 -0.37 7.18 9.95
CA SER A 45 -0.98 6.39 11.02
C SER A 45 -2.12 7.13 11.73
N GLY A 46 -1.99 8.43 11.89
CA GLY A 46 -2.95 9.22 12.64
C GLY A 46 -2.86 9.05 14.14
N ASN A 47 -2.03 8.14 14.64
CA ASN A 47 -1.88 7.90 16.07
C ASN A 47 -0.41 7.68 16.43
N GLN A 48 0.26 8.79 16.77
CA GLN A 48 1.70 8.78 17.08
C GLN A 48 2.05 8.08 18.39
N TYR A 49 1.04 7.77 19.22
CA TYR A 49 1.26 7.11 20.50
C TYR A 49 0.98 5.61 20.44
N ALA A 50 0.45 5.11 19.35
CA ALA A 50 0.21 3.69 19.19
C ALA A 50 1.52 2.93 19.02
N ARG A 51 1.57 1.73 19.59
CA ARG A 51 2.76 0.89 19.47
C ARG A 51 2.88 0.34 18.03
N PRO A 52 4.10 0.25 17.51
CA PRO A 52 4.30 -0.41 16.23
C PRO A 52 3.96 -1.89 16.33
N SER A 53 3.38 -2.41 15.28
CA SER A 53 3.11 -3.84 15.15
C SER A 53 3.27 -4.25 13.70
N SER A 54 3.48 -5.54 13.45
CA SER A 54 3.60 -6.03 12.09
C SER A 54 2.93 -7.39 11.93
N GLN A 55 2.45 -7.65 10.73
CA GLN A 55 1.89 -8.93 10.31
C GLN A 55 2.46 -9.26 8.94
N GLN A 56 2.73 -10.52 8.70
CA GLN A 56 3.28 -10.94 7.42
C GLN A 56 2.63 -12.22 6.95
N THR A 57 2.34 -12.28 5.66
CA THR A 57 1.89 -13.50 4.99
C THR A 57 2.88 -13.81 3.87
N LYS A 58 2.60 -14.87 3.11
CA LYS A 58 3.40 -15.20 1.93
C LYS A 58 3.38 -14.08 0.89
N HIS A 59 2.28 -13.34 0.80
CA HIS A 59 2.02 -12.37 -0.27
C HIS A 59 2.13 -10.91 0.17
N LEU A 60 1.98 -10.63 1.46
CA LEU A 60 1.83 -9.26 1.95
C LEU A 60 2.52 -9.07 3.29
N PHE A 61 2.95 -7.83 3.54
CA PHE A 61 3.43 -7.38 4.85
C PHE A 61 2.69 -6.12 5.23
N LEU A 62 2.27 -6.02 6.48
CA LEU A 62 1.71 -4.79 7.03
C LEU A 62 2.48 -4.40 8.29
N GLY A 63 3.09 -3.21 8.27
CA GLY A 63 3.62 -2.59 9.48
C GLY A 63 2.71 -1.43 9.86
N THR A 64 2.19 -1.44 11.09
CA THR A 64 1.36 -0.35 11.59
C THR A 64 2.14 0.49 12.59
N ASN A 65 1.92 1.80 12.55
CA ASN A 65 2.55 2.76 13.45
C ASN A 65 4.08 2.69 13.40
N MET A 66 4.61 2.53 12.20
CA MET A 66 6.06 2.41 11.98
C MET A 66 6.70 3.79 11.88
N LYS A 67 7.78 3.98 12.62
CA LYS A 67 8.57 5.20 12.53
C LYS A 67 9.51 5.08 11.34
N CYS A 68 9.33 5.95 10.36
CA CYS A 68 10.16 5.93 9.15
C CYS A 68 10.18 7.30 8.49
N SER A 69 11.02 7.43 7.47
CA SER A 69 11.17 8.65 6.70
C SER A 69 10.73 8.43 5.26
N LEU A 70 10.02 9.39 4.70
CA LEU A 70 9.60 9.38 3.31
C LEU A 70 10.39 10.42 2.55
N LYS A 71 11.11 9.98 1.52
CA LYS A 71 11.88 10.87 0.66
C LYS A 71 11.11 11.14 -0.62
N MET A 72 10.84 12.41 -0.86
CA MET A 72 10.19 12.90 -2.07
C MET A 72 11.09 13.95 -2.74
N ASP A 73 10.73 14.41 -3.93
CA ASP A 73 11.51 15.39 -4.68
C ASP A 73 11.73 16.69 -3.89
N ASP A 74 10.75 17.06 -3.05
CA ASP A 74 10.80 18.31 -2.28
C ASP A 74 11.36 18.17 -0.87
N GLY A 75 11.77 16.97 -0.45
CA GLY A 75 12.40 16.81 0.86
C GLY A 75 12.19 15.47 1.52
N LEU A 76 12.59 15.41 2.78
CA LEU A 76 12.50 14.23 3.63
C LEU A 76 11.46 14.48 4.73
N TYR A 77 10.50 13.57 4.87
CA TYR A 77 9.40 13.70 5.83
C TYR A 77 9.45 12.54 6.82
N GLU A 78 9.76 12.87 8.06
CA GLU A 78 9.79 11.86 9.14
C GLU A 78 8.44 11.81 9.84
N GLY A 79 8.00 10.62 10.21
CA GLY A 79 6.74 10.45 10.91
C GLY A 79 6.41 9.00 11.21
N ILE A 80 5.17 8.81 11.62
CA ILE A 80 4.61 7.49 11.95
C ILE A 80 3.65 7.09 10.84
N TYR A 81 3.92 5.96 10.22
CA TYR A 81 3.19 5.54 9.02
C TYR A 81 2.76 4.08 9.12
N ASN A 82 1.70 3.76 8.40
CA ASN A 82 1.34 2.38 8.11
C ASN A 82 1.97 2.01 6.77
N VAL A 83 2.67 0.88 6.74
CA VAL A 83 3.44 0.44 5.57
C VAL A 83 2.90 -0.92 5.12
N LEU A 84 2.41 -0.98 3.90
CA LEU A 84 1.84 -2.19 3.31
C LEU A 84 2.66 -2.58 2.09
N VAL A 85 3.27 -3.76 2.12
CA VAL A 85 4.17 -4.23 1.07
C VAL A 85 3.54 -5.42 0.35
N CYS A 86 3.57 -5.38 -0.97
CA CYS A 86 3.13 -6.49 -1.83
C CYS A 86 4.34 -7.28 -2.30
N PHE A 87 4.46 -8.54 -1.86
CA PHE A 87 5.60 -9.40 -2.21
C PHE A 87 5.45 -10.04 -3.59
N GLU A 88 4.36 -9.76 -4.29
CA GLU A 88 4.13 -10.35 -5.60
C GLU A 88 4.97 -9.67 -6.68
N SER A 89 5.47 -10.46 -7.62
CA SER A 89 6.19 -9.96 -8.79
C SER A 89 5.36 -10.08 -10.06
N ASN A 90 4.22 -10.74 -10.00
CA ASN A 90 3.31 -10.91 -11.11
C ASN A 90 2.62 -9.58 -11.42
N TYR A 91 2.61 -9.19 -12.69
CA TYR A 91 2.04 -7.91 -13.12
C TYR A 91 0.57 -7.76 -12.71
N GLU A 92 -0.24 -8.79 -12.93
CA GLU A 92 -1.67 -8.73 -12.60
C GLU A 92 -1.91 -8.55 -11.11
N ALA A 93 -1.14 -9.26 -10.28
CA ALA A 93 -1.24 -9.12 -8.83
C ALA A 93 -0.82 -7.72 -8.38
N ILE A 94 0.24 -7.18 -8.94
CA ILE A 94 0.70 -5.83 -8.63
C ILE A 94 -0.36 -4.80 -9.02
N ILE A 95 -0.93 -4.91 -10.21
CA ILE A 95 -1.96 -3.97 -10.67
C ILE A 95 -3.20 -4.06 -9.77
N SER A 96 -3.60 -5.26 -9.37
CA SER A 96 -4.70 -5.44 -8.42
C SER A 96 -4.41 -4.75 -7.09
N PHE A 97 -3.19 -4.93 -6.57
CA PHE A 97 -2.76 -4.29 -5.34
C PHE A 97 -2.83 -2.76 -5.45
N LEU A 98 -2.32 -2.21 -6.54
CA LEU A 98 -2.33 -0.75 -6.75
C LEU A 98 -3.75 -0.21 -6.85
N GLN A 99 -4.62 -0.91 -7.57
CA GLN A 99 -6.02 -0.46 -7.70
C GLN A 99 -6.76 -0.51 -6.37
N LEU A 100 -6.60 -1.59 -5.60
CA LEU A 100 -7.29 -1.76 -4.34
C LEU A 100 -6.79 -0.76 -3.29
N THR A 101 -5.50 -0.53 -3.21
CA THR A 101 -4.95 0.47 -2.29
C THR A 101 -5.37 1.88 -2.70
N ASN A 102 -5.49 2.15 -4.00
CA ASN A 102 -5.97 3.45 -4.46
C ASN A 102 -7.42 3.70 -4.06
N VAL A 103 -8.28 2.69 -4.20
CA VAL A 103 -9.67 2.77 -3.74
C VAL A 103 -9.72 2.98 -2.23
N TYR A 104 -8.93 2.23 -1.48
CA TYR A 104 -8.85 2.39 -0.03
C TYR A 104 -8.41 3.80 0.35
N SER A 105 -7.41 4.34 -0.31
CA SER A 105 -6.91 5.68 -0.04
C SER A 105 -7.97 6.75 -0.25
N LYS A 106 -8.77 6.63 -1.31
CA LYS A 106 -9.85 7.57 -1.60
C LYS A 106 -10.99 7.48 -0.60
N SER A 107 -11.37 6.28 -0.19
CA SER A 107 -12.49 6.05 0.73
C SER A 107 -12.12 6.32 2.19
N ARG A 108 -10.84 6.39 2.52
CA ARG A 108 -10.35 6.57 3.89
C ARG A 108 -10.84 7.85 4.55
N ILE A 109 -11.13 8.88 3.74
CA ILE A 109 -11.61 10.17 4.24
C ILE A 109 -12.95 10.02 4.92
N ASP A 110 -13.84 9.17 4.39
CA ASP A 110 -15.21 8.99 4.86
C ASP A 110 -15.47 7.61 5.45
N SER A 111 -14.46 6.78 5.56
CA SER A 111 -14.61 5.38 5.91
C SER A 111 -14.13 5.10 7.32
N ALA A 112 -14.87 4.25 8.04
CA ALA A 112 -14.45 3.71 9.33
C ALA A 112 -13.50 2.50 9.17
N ILE A 113 -13.20 2.08 7.95
CA ILE A 113 -12.33 0.93 7.71
C ILE A 113 -10.88 1.33 7.98
N ASN A 114 -10.27 0.69 8.97
CA ASN A 114 -8.87 0.91 9.28
C ASN A 114 -7.97 0.01 8.43
N ILE A 115 -6.67 0.28 8.47
CA ILE A 115 -5.69 -0.42 7.64
C ILE A 115 -5.63 -1.93 7.96
N LYS A 116 -5.87 -2.32 9.20
CA LYS A 116 -5.85 -3.74 9.59
C LYS A 116 -6.99 -4.51 8.96
N THR A 117 -8.19 -3.92 8.93
CA THR A 117 -9.35 -4.52 8.26
C THR A 117 -9.10 -4.64 6.76
N PHE A 118 -8.54 -3.61 6.16
CA PHE A 118 -8.17 -3.63 4.75
C PHE A 118 -7.15 -4.72 4.46
N PHE A 119 -6.14 -4.87 5.32
CA PHE A 119 -5.12 -5.90 5.19
C PHE A 119 -5.73 -7.31 5.24
N GLU A 120 -6.68 -7.55 6.15
CA GLU A 120 -7.35 -8.84 6.23
C GLU A 120 -8.10 -9.16 4.93
N THR A 121 -8.74 -8.17 4.33
CA THR A 121 -9.42 -8.35 3.05
C THR A 121 -8.42 -8.69 1.94
N LEU A 122 -7.31 -7.95 1.86
CA LEU A 122 -6.27 -8.23 0.87
C LEU A 122 -5.66 -9.62 1.09
N LYS A 123 -5.40 -9.99 2.33
CA LYS A 123 -4.85 -11.28 2.67
C LYS A 123 -5.73 -12.41 2.14
N ASN A 124 -7.04 -12.29 2.32
CA ASN A 124 -7.99 -13.29 1.83
C ASN A 124 -8.02 -13.36 0.30
N LEU A 125 -7.96 -12.21 -0.36
CA LEU A 125 -7.94 -12.15 -1.82
C LEU A 125 -6.66 -12.75 -2.42
N PHE A 126 -5.51 -12.43 -1.82
CA PHE A 126 -4.22 -12.92 -2.32
C PHE A 126 -3.92 -14.37 -1.94
N SER A 127 -4.56 -14.90 -0.90
CA SER A 127 -4.38 -16.30 -0.51
C SER A 127 -5.22 -17.27 -1.34
N ASN A 128 -6.24 -16.78 -2.04
CA ASN A 128 -7.00 -17.59 -2.99
C ASN A 128 -6.14 -17.91 -4.19
N LYS A 129 -5.98 -19.21 -4.49
CA LYS A 129 -5.18 -19.68 -5.61
C LYS A 129 -5.77 -19.33 -6.97
N GLN A 130 -7.04 -18.96 -7.01
CA GLN A 130 -7.70 -18.49 -8.21
C GLN A 130 -7.53 -16.97 -8.27
N GLN A 131 -6.84 -16.50 -9.29
CA GLN A 131 -6.75 -15.07 -9.54
C GLN A 131 -8.11 -14.58 -10.01
N LEU A 132 -8.74 -13.74 -9.20
CA LEU A 132 -9.98 -13.11 -9.62
C LEU A 132 -9.67 -12.07 -10.70
N PRO A 133 -10.52 -11.96 -11.73
CA PRO A 133 -10.40 -10.86 -12.67
C PRO A 133 -10.45 -9.52 -11.97
N LEU A 134 -9.74 -8.55 -12.51
CA LEU A 134 -9.63 -7.22 -11.91
C LEU A 134 -10.98 -6.58 -11.61
N LEU A 135 -11.96 -6.76 -12.51
CA LEU A 135 -13.30 -6.22 -12.34
C LEU A 135 -14.01 -6.83 -11.13
N GLU A 136 -13.82 -8.12 -10.88
CA GLU A 136 -14.42 -8.77 -9.71
C GLU A 136 -13.80 -8.27 -8.42
N LEU A 137 -12.49 -8.05 -8.39
CA LEU A 137 -11.82 -7.49 -7.22
C LEU A 137 -12.32 -6.08 -6.93
N GLN A 138 -12.49 -5.25 -7.95
CA GLN A 138 -13.05 -3.92 -7.80
C GLN A 138 -14.48 -3.95 -7.32
N GLY A 139 -15.28 -4.90 -7.83
CA GLY A 139 -16.67 -5.08 -7.41
C GLY A 139 -16.78 -5.42 -5.94
N LEU A 140 -15.94 -6.32 -5.44
CA LEU A 140 -15.91 -6.69 -4.04
C LEU A 140 -15.63 -5.49 -3.14
N PHE A 141 -14.67 -4.65 -3.52
CA PHE A 141 -14.37 -3.44 -2.76
C PHE A 141 -15.45 -2.38 -2.91
N GLY A 142 -16.08 -2.29 -4.07
CA GLY A 142 -17.23 -1.41 -4.26
C GLY A 142 -18.37 -1.73 -3.31
N GLU A 143 -18.64 -3.02 -3.10
CA GLU A 143 -19.68 -3.46 -2.15
C GLU A 143 -19.33 -3.10 -0.70
N LEU A 144 -18.05 -3.08 -0.35
CA LEU A 144 -17.62 -2.71 1.00
C LEU A 144 -17.73 -1.22 1.28
N TYR A 145 -17.67 -0.38 0.26
CA TYR A 145 -17.66 1.06 0.40
C TYR A 145 -18.99 1.73 0.06
N PHE A 146 -19.91 0.99 -0.51
CA PHE A 146 -21.24 1.46 -0.81
C PHE A 146 -22.26 0.67 -0.01
#